data_06b4a16fe425d7c373332c64976fec4d
#
_entry.id   06b4a16fe425d7c373332c64976fec4d
#
_cell.length_a   1.000
_cell.length_b   1.000
_cell.length_c   1.000
_cell.angle_alpha   90.00
_cell.angle_beta   90.00
_cell.angle_gamma   90.00
#
_symmetry.space_group_name_H-M   'P 1'
#
loop_
_entity.id
_entity.type
_entity.pdbx_description
1 polymer ?
#
loop_
_entity_poly.entity_id
_entity_poly.type
_entity_poly.pdbx_seq_one_letter_code
_entity_poly.pdbx_strand_id
1 'polypeptide(L)'
;MDFSGIYEDQQFWRGKEVSRVEARDIPGTNCYCDAEAAKVIRQRMAPYLPEGIHFIDSGNYHYISKFWTDKIKTPFSLVVFDHHPDMQPSLFDNLMSCGCWVKKVLDTNPYLQKVCIVGAAEKLIKALHPNYGEN
;
A
#
# COMPACT_ATOMS: atom_id res chain seq x y z
N MET A 1 0.70 0.29 11.55
CA MET A 1 2.14 0.00 11.30
C MET A 1 2.89 1.30 11.50
N ASP A 2 3.98 1.27 12.22
CA ASP A 2 4.73 2.46 12.63
C ASP A 2 6.17 2.39 12.09
N PHE A 3 6.48 3.26 11.14
CA PHE A 3 7.80 3.35 10.49
C PHE A 3 8.56 4.60 10.92
N SER A 4 7.87 5.69 11.26
CA SER A 4 8.48 6.99 11.53
C SER A 4 8.34 7.45 12.98
N GLY A 5 7.50 6.79 13.77
CA GLY A 5 7.15 7.23 15.13
C GLY A 5 5.99 8.22 15.19
N ILE A 6 5.33 8.51 14.06
CA ILE A 6 4.28 9.51 13.96
C ILE A 6 3.14 9.31 14.97
N TYR A 7 2.91 8.08 15.42
CA TYR A 7 1.84 7.77 16.37
C TYR A 7 2.18 8.12 17.82
N GLU A 8 3.39 8.51 18.14
CA GLU A 8 3.76 8.96 19.48
C GLU A 8 3.05 10.27 19.85
N ASP A 9 2.94 11.17 18.87
CA ASP A 9 2.29 12.48 19.04
C ASP A 9 0.78 12.43 18.83
N GLN A 10 0.25 11.33 18.30
CA GLN A 10 -1.17 11.14 18.00
C GLN A 10 -1.86 10.40 19.13
N GLN A 11 -3.09 10.80 19.45
CA GLN A 11 -3.81 10.22 20.59
C GLN A 11 -5.06 9.43 20.23
N PHE A 12 -5.44 9.37 18.95
CA PHE A 12 -6.71 8.78 18.50
C PHE A 12 -6.84 7.28 18.85
N TRP A 13 -5.74 6.59 19.03
CA TRP A 13 -5.67 5.16 19.34
C TRP A 13 -5.65 4.88 20.85
N ARG A 14 -5.40 5.87 21.69
CA ARG A 14 -5.35 5.70 23.16
C ARG A 14 -6.70 5.22 23.70
N GLY A 15 -6.66 4.25 24.60
CA GLY A 15 -7.87 3.65 25.18
C GLY A 15 -8.65 2.73 24.24
N LYS A 16 -8.10 2.41 23.07
CA LYS A 16 -8.66 1.44 22.11
C LYS A 16 -7.82 0.18 22.10
N GLU A 17 -8.46 -0.95 21.82
CA GLU A 17 -7.76 -2.20 21.54
C GLU A 17 -7.14 -2.11 20.15
N VAL A 18 -5.81 -1.97 20.10
CA VAL A 18 -5.05 -1.83 18.84
C VAL A 18 -3.86 -2.78 18.85
N SER A 19 -3.58 -3.38 17.71
CA SER A 19 -2.33 -4.09 17.48
C SER A 19 -1.33 -3.14 16.83
N ARG A 20 -0.12 -3.06 17.37
CA ARG A 20 0.94 -2.21 16.81
C ARG A 20 2.03 -3.07 16.17
N VAL A 21 2.32 -2.78 14.92
CA VAL A 21 3.42 -3.39 14.18
C VAL A 21 4.55 -2.38 14.07
N GLU A 22 5.60 -2.59 14.85
CA GLU A 22 6.80 -1.76 14.81
C GLU A 22 7.61 -2.05 13.55
N ALA A 23 8.03 -0.99 12.87
CA ALA A 23 8.77 -1.09 11.61
C ALA A 23 9.90 -0.04 11.48
N ARG A 24 10.19 0.72 12.54
CA ARG A 24 11.19 1.81 12.54
C ARG A 24 12.62 1.31 12.33
N ASP A 25 12.91 0.08 12.70
CA ASP A 25 14.21 -0.56 12.58
C ASP A 25 14.45 -1.21 11.20
N ILE A 26 13.46 -1.15 10.29
CA ILE A 26 13.59 -1.71 8.95
C ILE A 26 14.15 -0.64 8.02
N PRO A 27 15.40 -0.76 7.54
CA PRO A 27 15.96 0.19 6.59
C PRO A 27 15.31 0.08 5.21
N GLY A 28 15.46 1.10 4.38
CA GLY A 28 15.03 1.05 2.97
C GLY A 28 13.51 1.05 2.77
N THR A 29 12.75 1.68 3.69
CA THR A 29 11.28 1.65 3.66
C THR A 29 10.64 2.98 3.29
N ASN A 30 11.38 4.09 3.31
CA ASN A 30 10.80 5.42 3.06
C ASN A 30 10.59 5.65 1.55
N CYS A 31 9.34 5.83 1.13
CA CYS A 31 8.87 5.95 -0.26
C CYS A 31 9.07 4.70 -1.12
N TYR A 32 10.08 3.90 -0.82
CA TYR A 32 10.49 2.70 -1.53
C TYR A 32 10.67 1.55 -0.57
N CYS A 33 10.53 0.34 -1.08
CA CYS A 33 10.75 -0.87 -0.30
C CYS A 33 11.48 -1.89 -1.18
N ASP A 34 12.69 -2.25 -0.79
CA ASP A 34 13.45 -3.30 -1.45
C ASP A 34 12.96 -4.70 -1.03
N ALA A 35 13.53 -5.73 -1.63
CA ALA A 35 13.10 -7.11 -1.41
C ALA A 35 13.35 -7.59 0.03
N GLU A 36 14.44 -7.16 0.66
CA GLU A 36 14.78 -7.56 2.03
C GLU A 36 13.85 -6.87 3.04
N ALA A 37 13.63 -5.56 2.88
CA ALA A 37 12.65 -4.83 3.68
C ALA A 37 11.25 -5.43 3.53
N ALA A 38 10.83 -5.72 2.29
CA ALA A 38 9.54 -6.34 2.00
C ALA A 38 9.37 -7.69 2.70
N LYS A 39 10.42 -8.50 2.76
CA LYS A 39 10.41 -9.79 3.46
C LYS A 39 10.20 -9.62 4.95
N VAL A 40 10.95 -8.71 5.58
CA VAL A 40 10.82 -8.42 7.02
C VAL A 40 9.42 -7.89 7.34
N ILE A 41 8.92 -6.94 6.54
CA ILE A 41 7.58 -6.37 6.70
C ILE A 41 6.52 -7.46 6.63
N ARG A 42 6.56 -8.34 5.62
CA ARG A 42 5.60 -9.45 5.48
C ARG A 42 5.66 -10.41 6.67
N GLN A 43 6.85 -10.69 7.21
CA GLN A 43 7.00 -11.52 8.41
C GLN A 43 6.31 -10.88 9.62
N ARG A 44 6.49 -9.57 9.83
CA ARG A 44 5.82 -8.85 10.93
C ARG A 44 4.31 -8.76 10.75
N MET A 45 3.84 -8.66 9.52
CA MET A 45 2.42 -8.64 9.18
C MET A 45 1.76 -10.03 9.25
N ALA A 46 2.54 -11.12 9.23
CA ALA A 46 2.00 -12.47 9.09
C ALA A 46 0.91 -12.83 10.12
N PRO A 47 1.02 -12.47 11.41
CA PRO A 47 0.02 -12.82 12.43
C PRO A 47 -1.33 -12.09 12.26
N TYR A 48 -1.37 -11.00 11.50
CA TYR A 48 -2.55 -10.13 11.39
C TYR A 48 -3.36 -10.43 10.15
N LEU A 49 -4.69 -10.33 10.26
CA LEU A 49 -5.61 -10.51 9.15
C LEU A 49 -5.75 -9.24 8.30
N PRO A 50 -6.15 -9.34 7.04
CA PRO A 50 -6.35 -8.17 6.17
C PRO A 50 -7.63 -7.40 6.50
N GLU A 51 -8.56 -8.00 7.23
CA GLU A 51 -9.83 -7.37 7.63
C GLU A 51 -9.61 -6.32 8.72
N GLY A 52 -10.43 -5.29 8.70
CA GLY A 52 -10.42 -4.23 9.71
C GLY A 52 -9.85 -2.91 9.22
N ILE A 53 -9.42 -2.07 10.15
CA ILE A 53 -8.86 -0.74 9.87
C ILE A 53 -7.35 -0.78 10.12
N HIS A 54 -6.59 -0.49 9.08
CA HIS A 54 -5.14 -0.47 9.13
C HIS A 54 -4.63 0.97 8.99
N PHE A 55 -3.97 1.47 10.01
CA PHE A 55 -3.25 2.74 9.94
C PHE A 55 -1.82 2.47 9.46
N ILE A 56 -1.46 3.13 8.37
CA ILE A 56 -0.17 2.97 7.71
C ILE A 56 0.55 4.31 7.76
N ASP A 57 1.22 4.60 8.86
CA ASP A 57 2.11 5.76 9.04
C ASP A 57 1.75 6.99 8.16
N SER A 58 2.71 7.57 7.45
CA SER A 58 2.52 8.64 6.48
C SER A 58 2.35 8.11 5.06
N GLY A 59 2.01 9.01 4.10
CA GLY A 59 1.87 8.67 2.69
C GLY A 59 3.12 8.05 2.06
N ASN A 60 4.30 8.25 2.64
CA ASN A 60 5.53 7.60 2.19
C ASN A 60 5.52 6.07 2.31
N TYR A 61 4.57 5.53 3.07
CA TYR A 61 4.46 4.09 3.31
C TYR A 61 3.17 3.49 2.75
N HIS A 62 2.36 4.23 1.99
CA HIS A 62 1.06 3.72 1.55
C HIS A 62 1.17 2.52 0.58
N TYR A 63 2.36 2.25 0.01
CA TYR A 63 2.64 1.01 -0.73
C TYR A 63 2.44 -0.26 0.13
N ILE A 64 2.42 -0.14 1.45
CA ILE A 64 2.09 -1.24 2.38
C ILE A 64 0.67 -1.79 2.11
N SER A 65 -0.22 -0.99 1.54
CA SER A 65 -1.54 -1.44 1.09
C SER A 65 -1.45 -2.63 0.14
N LYS A 66 -0.40 -2.70 -0.70
CA LYS A 66 -0.13 -3.87 -1.55
C LYS A 66 0.07 -5.14 -0.70
N PHE A 67 0.82 -5.04 0.40
CA PHE A 67 1.08 -6.20 1.25
C PHE A 67 -0.16 -6.66 2.02
N TRP A 68 -1.04 -5.72 2.40
CA TRP A 68 -2.35 -6.06 2.97
C TRP A 68 -3.26 -6.72 1.94
N THR A 69 -3.35 -6.18 0.73
CA THR A 69 -4.18 -6.77 -0.34
C THR A 69 -3.67 -8.14 -0.77
N ASP A 70 -2.37 -8.43 -0.68
CA ASP A 70 -1.81 -9.76 -0.96
C ASP A 70 -2.32 -10.85 -0.02
N LYS A 71 -2.82 -10.48 1.15
CA LYS A 71 -3.39 -11.41 2.12
C LYS A 71 -4.86 -11.76 1.82
N ILE A 72 -5.54 -11.01 0.96
CA ILE A 72 -6.93 -11.28 0.55
C ILE A 72 -6.94 -12.44 -0.44
N LYS A 73 -7.69 -13.49 -0.13
CA LYS A 73 -7.77 -14.73 -0.92
C LYS A 73 -9.18 -15.01 -1.47
N THR A 74 -10.01 -13.99 -1.50
CA THR A 74 -11.35 -14.00 -2.08
C THR A 74 -11.50 -12.85 -3.06
N PRO A 75 -12.42 -12.91 -4.05
CA PRO A 75 -12.66 -11.81 -4.97
C PRO A 75 -12.94 -10.49 -4.24
N PHE A 76 -12.27 -9.41 -4.64
CA PHE A 76 -12.46 -8.08 -4.05
C PHE A 76 -12.30 -6.97 -5.09
N SER A 77 -12.83 -5.80 -4.77
CA SER A 77 -12.59 -4.55 -5.50
C SER A 77 -11.80 -3.59 -4.62
N LEU A 78 -10.87 -2.87 -5.24
CA LEU A 78 -10.03 -1.87 -4.56
C LEU A 78 -10.55 -0.47 -4.88
N VAL A 79 -10.85 0.30 -3.85
CA VAL A 79 -11.19 1.73 -3.98
C VAL A 79 -10.08 2.53 -3.30
N VAL A 80 -9.46 3.44 -4.05
CA VAL A 80 -8.36 4.27 -3.59
C VAL A 80 -8.79 5.74 -3.66
N PHE A 81 -8.69 6.45 -2.54
CA PHE A 81 -8.89 7.90 -2.47
C PHE A 81 -7.51 8.55 -2.46
N ASP A 82 -7.03 8.96 -3.63
CA ASP A 82 -5.70 9.56 -3.78
C ASP A 82 -5.68 10.53 -4.97
N HIS A 83 -4.81 11.53 -4.88
CA HIS A 83 -4.55 12.47 -5.96
C HIS A 83 -3.67 11.85 -7.07
N HIS A 84 -2.99 10.75 -6.77
CA HIS A 84 -2.14 9.99 -7.70
C HIS A 84 -2.75 8.62 -8.00
N PRO A 85 -2.63 8.12 -9.22
CA PRO A 85 -3.13 6.79 -9.57
C PRO A 85 -2.25 5.65 -9.06
N ASP A 86 -1.00 5.91 -8.68
CA ASP A 86 0.00 4.95 -8.24
C ASP A 86 0.20 3.74 -9.17
N MET A 87 0.09 4.03 -10.45
CA MET A 87 0.15 3.05 -11.54
C MET A 87 1.40 3.23 -12.41
N GLN A 88 2.44 3.89 -11.89
CA GLN A 88 3.70 4.03 -12.61
C GLN A 88 4.40 2.66 -12.75
N PRO A 89 5.15 2.45 -13.84
CA PRO A 89 6.04 1.29 -13.91
C PRO A 89 7.07 1.36 -12.78
N SER A 90 7.41 0.21 -12.21
CA SER A 90 8.50 0.13 -11.24
C SER A 90 9.81 0.51 -11.90
N LEU A 91 10.61 1.35 -11.27
CA LEU A 91 11.94 1.75 -11.80
C LEU A 91 12.90 0.55 -11.87
N PHE A 92 12.74 -0.42 -10.96
CA PHE A 92 13.48 -1.67 -10.91
C PHE A 92 12.51 -2.80 -10.58
N ASP A 93 12.68 -3.98 -11.17
CA ASP A 93 11.73 -5.09 -11.10
C ASP A 93 11.33 -5.51 -9.69
N ASN A 94 12.24 -5.40 -8.74
CA ASN A 94 12.02 -5.83 -7.36
C ASN A 94 11.75 -4.67 -6.38
N LEU A 95 11.62 -3.44 -6.87
CA LEU A 95 11.39 -2.28 -6.02
C LEU A 95 9.89 -1.97 -5.93
N MET A 96 9.36 -1.96 -4.72
CA MET A 96 8.04 -1.43 -4.42
C MET A 96 8.14 0.06 -4.11
N SER A 97 7.18 0.86 -4.58
CA SER A 97 7.13 2.29 -4.25
C SER A 97 5.71 2.78 -4.08
N CYS A 98 5.58 3.97 -3.49
CA CYS A 98 4.31 4.67 -3.37
C CYS A 98 3.66 4.89 -4.75
N GLY A 99 4.43 5.18 -5.78
CA GLY A 99 3.90 5.47 -7.12
C GLY A 99 3.55 4.24 -7.97
N CYS A 100 3.86 3.00 -7.53
CA CYS A 100 3.65 1.80 -8.34
C CYS A 100 2.77 0.72 -7.69
N TRP A 101 2.33 0.89 -6.46
CA TRP A 101 1.71 -0.18 -5.70
C TRP A 101 0.37 -0.64 -6.26
N VAL A 102 -0.47 0.27 -6.76
CA VAL A 102 -1.76 -0.08 -7.38
C VAL A 102 -1.53 -0.92 -8.63
N LYS A 103 -0.57 -0.51 -9.49
CA LYS A 103 -0.19 -1.31 -10.64
C LYS A 103 0.27 -2.71 -10.25
N LYS A 104 1.10 -2.81 -9.19
CA LYS A 104 1.56 -4.11 -8.69
C LYS A 104 0.41 -4.98 -8.18
N VAL A 105 -0.64 -4.40 -7.55
CA VAL A 105 -1.84 -5.17 -7.18
C VAL A 105 -2.55 -5.70 -8.42
N LEU A 106 -2.77 -4.84 -9.44
CA LEU A 106 -3.39 -5.22 -10.71
C LEU A 106 -2.65 -6.35 -11.40
N ASP A 107 -1.32 -6.26 -11.48
CA ASP A 107 -0.50 -7.21 -12.22
C ASP A 107 -0.36 -8.57 -11.51
N THR A 108 -0.51 -8.61 -10.18
CA THR A 108 -0.08 -9.80 -9.42
C THR A 108 -1.13 -10.41 -8.50
N ASN A 109 -2.24 -9.74 -8.21
CA ASN A 109 -3.26 -10.28 -7.32
C ASN A 109 -4.42 -10.91 -8.13
N PRO A 110 -4.55 -12.25 -8.15
CA PRO A 110 -5.56 -12.93 -8.96
C PRO A 110 -7.00 -12.75 -8.44
N TYR A 111 -7.16 -12.23 -7.23
CA TYR A 111 -8.47 -12.02 -6.60
C TYR A 111 -9.03 -10.61 -6.84
N LEU A 112 -8.19 -9.69 -7.35
CA LEU A 112 -8.65 -8.35 -7.67
C LEU A 112 -9.59 -8.36 -8.88
N GLN A 113 -10.79 -7.80 -8.72
CA GLN A 113 -11.80 -7.72 -9.77
C GLN A 113 -11.82 -6.35 -10.44
N LYS A 114 -11.76 -5.29 -9.64
CA LYS A 114 -11.82 -3.90 -10.12
C LYS A 114 -10.96 -2.98 -9.25
N VAL A 115 -10.46 -1.92 -9.86
CA VAL A 115 -9.85 -0.78 -9.17
C VAL A 115 -10.65 0.47 -9.51
N CYS A 116 -10.97 1.25 -8.49
CA CYS A 116 -11.53 2.58 -8.64
C CYS A 116 -10.64 3.58 -7.91
N ILE A 117 -10.12 4.57 -8.61
CA ILE A 117 -9.29 5.64 -8.04
C ILE A 117 -10.09 6.93 -8.04
N VAL A 118 -10.30 7.49 -6.87
CA VAL A 118 -11.10 8.70 -6.66
C VAL A 118 -10.18 9.86 -6.27
N GLY A 119 -10.24 10.96 -7.03
CA GLY A 119 -9.46 12.17 -6.77
C GLY A 119 -8.16 12.29 -7.56
N ALA A 120 -7.83 11.32 -8.40
CA ALA A 120 -6.63 11.40 -9.24
C ALA A 120 -6.68 12.59 -10.21
N ALA A 121 -5.56 13.30 -10.35
CA ALA A 121 -5.46 14.45 -11.23
C ALA A 121 -5.61 14.03 -12.70
N GLU A 122 -6.45 14.75 -13.47
CA GLU A 122 -6.77 14.44 -14.88
C GLU A 122 -5.52 14.25 -15.76
N LYS A 123 -4.50 15.10 -15.57
CA LYS A 123 -3.23 14.99 -16.29
C LYS A 123 -2.49 13.68 -16.04
N LEU A 124 -2.62 13.12 -14.85
CA LEU A 124 -1.98 11.87 -14.48
C LEU A 124 -2.76 10.67 -15.04
N ILE A 125 -4.09 10.77 -15.08
CA ILE A 125 -4.95 9.77 -15.73
C ILE A 125 -4.65 9.69 -17.22
N LYS A 126 -4.55 10.83 -17.90
CA LYS A 126 -4.21 10.90 -19.34
C LYS A 126 -2.82 10.36 -19.66
N ALA A 127 -1.91 10.36 -18.70
CA ALA A 127 -0.57 9.79 -18.85
C ALA A 127 -0.51 8.27 -18.62
N LEU A 128 -1.59 7.65 -18.15
CA LEU A 128 -1.66 6.21 -18.03
C LEU A 128 -1.72 5.54 -19.40
N HIS A 129 -1.18 4.33 -19.46
CA HIS A 129 -1.28 3.53 -20.69
C HIS A 129 -2.76 3.33 -21.06
N PRO A 130 -3.16 3.40 -22.36
CA PRO A 130 -4.56 3.30 -22.81
C PRO A 130 -5.32 2.08 -22.26
N ASN A 131 -4.62 0.99 -21.99
CA ASN A 131 -5.24 -0.25 -21.45
C ASN A 131 -5.78 -0.12 -20.02
N TYR A 132 -5.53 0.98 -19.31
CA TYR A 132 -6.00 1.18 -17.93
C TYR A 132 -7.18 2.16 -17.82
N GLY A 133 -7.60 2.79 -18.91
CA GLY A 133 -8.62 3.85 -18.91
C GLY A 133 -10.03 3.43 -19.33
N GLU A 134 -10.25 2.20 -19.70
CA GLU A 134 -11.53 1.72 -20.30
C GLU A 134 -12.24 0.66 -19.45
N ASN A 135 -12.47 0.90 -18.16
CA ASN A 135 -13.43 0.05 -17.41
C ASN A 135 -14.05 0.81 -16.23
#